data_93d0e9d9b8605eea63346fb27d0bc8b9
#
_entry.id   93d0e9d9b8605eea63346fb27d0bc8b9
#
_cell.length_a   1.000
_cell.length_b   1.000
_cell.length_c   1.000
_cell.angle_alpha   90.00
_cell.angle_beta   90.00
_cell.angle_gamma   90.00
#
_symmetry.space_group_name_H-M   'P 1'
#
loop_
_entity.id
_entity.type
_entity.pdbx_description
1 polymer ?
#
loop_
_entity_poly.entity_id
_entity_poly.type
_entity_poly.pdbx_seq_one_letter_code
_entity_poly.pdbx_strand_id
1 'polypeptide(L)'
;VQFLRNLVEKQKTLYHAKDSRFHKVWPLFDAFETFLFAPDHRTGTSRVHVRDYVDLKRVMNNVILAMVPCLLWAIWNAGAQHFAAIAAMKVAPEAYVTGWLQSLLGAPNLAALTPFDNIVFGLQRMLPILVVSYGVGLGIEMMFSCVRKEEVSEGYLVSGMLIALIVPASIPLWQLAVGIAFAVVLGKEVFGGTGMNIFNPAMMVRAFLFFAFAAQMSGDLIWVAGNQMAGSAPSYVVDGYSAPTALAVVKSATGNASEALAAYGNGAYSHANLFLGNIPGSAGEMSKLAVLLGAFWLVFTGVGSWRTMVGGVLGLLGSAFLLTTLSGATTGPLSLQCWEHLLCGGFLFGIVFMATDPVSSPETNLGKWIYGALVGFVTILVRTINPAYPEGTMLAVLLLNAFAPGIDHFVVA
;
A
#
# COMPACT_ATOMS: atom_id res chain seq x y z
N VAL A 1 -8.93 33.45 6.55
CA VAL A 1 -8.57 32.99 5.21
C VAL A 1 -7.96 34.13 4.41
N GLN A 2 -8.58 35.33 4.38
CA GLN A 2 -8.12 36.49 3.59
C GLN A 2 -6.75 37.03 4.02
N PHE A 3 -6.42 37.00 5.30
CA PHE A 3 -5.11 37.37 5.82
C PHE A 3 -3.98 36.46 5.30
N LEU A 4 -4.20 35.14 5.32
CA LEU A 4 -3.26 34.15 4.79
C LEU A 4 -3.08 34.31 3.28
N ARG A 5 -4.16 34.57 2.53
CA ARG A 5 -4.12 34.80 1.10
C ARG A 5 -3.26 36.04 0.75
N ASN A 6 -3.51 37.15 1.44
CA ASN A 6 -2.72 38.39 1.24
C ASN A 6 -1.23 38.21 1.56
N LEU A 7 -0.92 37.34 2.55
CA LEU A 7 0.46 37.03 2.94
C LEU A 7 1.16 36.18 1.87
N VAL A 8 0.46 35.19 1.32
CA VAL A 8 0.96 34.34 0.23
C VAL A 8 1.12 35.14 -1.06
N GLU A 9 0.15 35.99 -1.43
CA GLU A 9 0.25 36.88 -2.61
C GLU A 9 1.42 37.83 -2.51
N LYS A 10 1.70 38.35 -1.33
CA LYS A 10 2.86 39.24 -1.10
C LYS A 10 4.19 38.51 -1.27
N GLN A 11 4.26 37.24 -0.91
CA GLN A 11 5.43 36.39 -1.09
C GLN A 11 5.60 35.94 -2.55
N LYS A 12 4.51 35.76 -3.28
CA LYS A 12 4.49 35.28 -4.68
C LYS A 12 5.43 36.11 -5.59
N THR A 13 5.42 37.42 -5.42
CA THR A 13 6.30 38.33 -6.19
C THR A 13 7.78 38.06 -5.96
N LEU A 14 8.18 37.64 -4.76
CA LEU A 14 9.56 37.30 -4.40
C LEU A 14 10.03 36.00 -5.03
N TYR A 15 9.17 35.00 -5.07
CA TYR A 15 9.52 33.69 -5.62
C TYR A 15 9.47 33.65 -7.15
N HIS A 16 8.59 34.41 -7.80
CA HIS A 16 8.49 34.47 -9.26
C HIS A 16 9.43 35.49 -9.92
N ALA A 17 10.04 36.41 -9.17
CA ALA A 17 11.01 37.35 -9.71
C ALA A 17 12.29 36.63 -10.17
N LYS A 18 12.62 36.71 -11.47
CA LYS A 18 13.76 36.01 -12.09
C LYS A 18 15.12 36.34 -11.46
N ASP A 19 15.25 37.51 -10.86
CA ASP A 19 16.49 38.00 -10.21
C ASP A 19 16.55 37.62 -8.72
N SER A 20 15.52 36.98 -8.17
CA SER A 20 15.48 36.58 -6.77
C SER A 20 16.28 35.31 -6.53
N ARG A 21 17.00 35.25 -5.40
CA ARG A 21 17.64 34.03 -4.92
C ARG A 21 16.64 32.89 -4.69
N PHE A 22 15.38 33.21 -4.42
CA PHE A 22 14.29 32.28 -4.17
C PHE A 22 13.63 31.74 -5.45
N HIS A 23 13.99 32.30 -6.62
CA HIS A 23 13.44 31.82 -7.90
C HIS A 23 13.73 30.36 -8.19
N LYS A 24 14.82 29.78 -7.66
CA LYS A 24 15.14 28.35 -7.84
C LYS A 24 14.18 27.41 -7.11
N VAL A 25 13.48 27.89 -6.09
CA VAL A 25 12.53 27.13 -5.26
C VAL A 25 11.07 27.55 -5.48
N TRP A 26 10.79 28.27 -6.59
CA TRP A 26 9.42 28.68 -6.92
C TRP A 26 8.45 27.49 -7.04
N PRO A 27 8.86 26.26 -7.53
CA PRO A 27 7.94 25.14 -7.63
C PRO A 27 7.43 24.68 -6.25
N LEU A 28 8.28 24.79 -5.22
CA LEU A 28 7.90 24.47 -3.85
C LEU A 28 6.87 25.46 -3.31
N PHE A 29 7.06 26.76 -3.59
CA PHE A 29 6.12 27.80 -3.18
C PHE A 29 4.76 27.61 -3.85
N ASP A 30 4.76 27.33 -5.15
CA ASP A 30 3.56 27.12 -5.95
C ASP A 30 2.78 25.87 -5.49
N ALA A 31 3.47 24.77 -5.19
CA ALA A 31 2.87 23.59 -4.60
C ALA A 31 2.20 23.88 -3.25
N PHE A 32 2.81 24.72 -2.41
CA PHE A 32 2.24 25.13 -1.13
C PHE A 32 1.04 26.06 -1.30
N GLU A 33 1.11 27.01 -2.25
CA GLU A 33 -0.01 27.89 -2.61
C GLU A 33 -1.21 27.10 -3.11
N THR A 34 -1.00 26.15 -4.03
CA THR A 34 -2.08 25.31 -4.60
C THR A 34 -2.65 24.32 -3.61
N PHE A 35 -1.87 23.89 -2.62
CA PHE A 35 -2.36 23.09 -1.51
C PHE A 35 -3.29 23.88 -0.57
N LEU A 36 -2.95 25.14 -0.29
CA LEU A 36 -3.74 25.99 0.61
C LEU A 36 -4.94 26.65 -0.08
N PHE A 37 -4.80 26.98 -1.35
CA PHE A 37 -5.80 27.74 -2.11
C PHE A 37 -6.05 27.11 -3.46
N ALA A 38 -7.30 27.13 -3.91
CA ALA A 38 -7.63 26.77 -5.29
C ALA A 38 -6.94 27.75 -6.26
N PRO A 39 -6.28 27.26 -7.32
CA PRO A 39 -5.63 28.13 -8.30
C PRO A 39 -6.65 29.05 -8.97
N ASP A 40 -6.32 30.35 -9.06
CA ASP A 40 -7.17 31.38 -9.69
C ASP A 40 -6.88 31.48 -11.20
N HIS A 41 -6.75 30.36 -11.88
CA HIS A 41 -6.58 30.34 -13.33
C HIS A 41 -7.90 30.64 -14.01
N ARG A 42 -7.94 31.79 -14.70
CA ARG A 42 -9.07 32.19 -15.53
C ARG A 42 -8.75 31.87 -16.98
N THR A 43 -9.73 31.29 -17.69
CA THR A 43 -9.63 31.14 -19.14
C THR A 43 -9.58 32.51 -19.80
N GLY A 44 -8.75 32.63 -20.83
CA GLY A 44 -8.65 33.88 -21.60
C GLY A 44 -9.99 34.26 -22.28
N THR A 45 -10.02 35.42 -22.91
CA THR A 45 -11.20 36.00 -23.58
C THR A 45 -11.56 35.31 -24.92
N SER A 46 -10.96 34.16 -25.24
CA SER A 46 -11.27 33.36 -26.45
C SER A 46 -12.70 32.83 -26.42
N ARG A 47 -13.34 32.73 -27.59
CA ARG A 47 -14.77 32.32 -27.73
C ARG A 47 -15.01 30.83 -27.49
N VAL A 48 -13.98 29.99 -27.52
CA VAL A 48 -14.09 28.54 -27.33
C VAL A 48 -13.28 28.14 -26.09
N HIS A 49 -13.94 27.54 -25.12
CA HIS A 49 -13.33 27.02 -23.89
C HIS A 49 -13.49 25.52 -23.88
N VAL A 50 -12.38 24.78 -23.91
CA VAL A 50 -12.35 23.33 -23.68
C VAL A 50 -11.80 23.13 -22.28
N ARG A 51 -12.56 22.42 -21.45
CA ARG A 51 -12.15 22.11 -20.08
C ARG A 51 -12.36 20.63 -19.83
N ASP A 52 -11.35 19.98 -19.24
CA ASP A 52 -11.50 18.62 -18.76
C ASP A 52 -12.58 18.53 -17.69
N TYR A 53 -13.40 17.48 -17.78
CA TYR A 53 -14.46 17.20 -16.81
C TYR A 53 -13.88 16.79 -15.45
N VAL A 54 -12.72 16.10 -15.43
CA VAL A 54 -12.08 15.60 -14.23
C VAL A 54 -10.61 16.02 -14.20
N ASP A 55 -10.24 16.84 -13.23
CA ASP A 55 -8.85 17.21 -12.97
C ASP A 55 -8.08 16.02 -12.38
N LEU A 56 -6.78 15.91 -12.66
CA LEU A 56 -5.88 14.90 -12.08
C LEU A 56 -5.95 14.90 -10.54
N LYS A 57 -6.04 16.08 -9.92
CA LYS A 57 -6.21 16.26 -8.47
C LYS A 57 -7.44 15.52 -7.93
N ARG A 58 -8.57 15.60 -8.64
CA ARG A 58 -9.82 14.90 -8.25
C ARG A 58 -9.69 13.39 -8.38
N VAL A 59 -9.02 12.93 -9.44
CA VAL A 59 -8.74 11.50 -9.61
C VAL A 59 -7.90 10.99 -8.44
N MET A 60 -6.79 11.65 -8.12
CA MET A 60 -5.89 11.26 -7.04
C MET A 60 -6.59 11.31 -5.66
N ASN A 61 -7.39 12.34 -5.40
CA ASN A 61 -8.18 12.42 -4.16
C ASN A 61 -9.20 11.28 -4.04
N ASN A 62 -9.85 10.88 -5.11
CA ASN A 62 -10.78 9.74 -5.08
C ASN A 62 -10.07 8.43 -4.76
N VAL A 63 -8.85 8.22 -5.27
CA VAL A 63 -8.04 7.04 -4.93
C VAL A 63 -7.65 7.06 -3.44
N ILE A 64 -7.24 8.21 -2.91
CA ILE A 64 -6.91 8.34 -1.48
C ILE A 64 -8.15 8.06 -0.62
N LEU A 65 -9.31 8.63 -0.96
CA LEU A 65 -10.56 8.37 -0.25
C LEU A 65 -10.95 6.89 -0.28
N ALA A 66 -10.74 6.23 -1.41
CA ALA A 66 -10.98 4.78 -1.54
C ALA A 66 -10.08 3.94 -0.62
N MET A 67 -8.89 4.43 -0.26
CA MET A 67 -7.95 3.75 0.64
C MET A 67 -8.18 4.08 2.12
N VAL A 68 -8.96 5.12 2.46
CA VAL A 68 -9.22 5.50 3.86
C VAL A 68 -9.78 4.34 4.70
N PRO A 69 -10.76 3.53 4.23
CA PRO A 69 -11.23 2.38 5.00
C PRO A 69 -10.10 1.39 5.34
N CYS A 70 -9.16 1.16 4.42
CA CYS A 70 -8.00 0.31 4.64
C CYS A 70 -7.06 0.91 5.70
N LEU A 71 -6.84 2.23 5.69
CA LEU A 71 -6.03 2.92 6.69
C LEU A 71 -6.65 2.84 8.08
N LEU A 72 -7.94 3.12 8.18
CA LEU A 72 -8.65 3.05 9.47
C LEU A 72 -8.59 1.64 10.06
N TRP A 73 -8.78 0.62 9.20
CA TRP A 73 -8.63 -0.76 9.61
C TRP A 73 -7.20 -1.10 10.02
N ALA A 74 -6.20 -0.62 9.28
CA ALA A 74 -4.79 -0.82 9.59
C ALA A 74 -4.42 -0.30 10.97
N ILE A 75 -4.89 0.90 11.32
CA ILE A 75 -4.68 1.51 12.63
C ILE A 75 -5.30 0.64 13.72
N TRP A 76 -6.55 0.25 13.56
CA TRP A 76 -7.23 -0.59 14.55
C TRP A 76 -6.58 -1.98 14.69
N ASN A 77 -6.31 -2.65 13.56
CA ASN A 77 -5.76 -4.01 13.54
C ASN A 77 -4.34 -4.09 14.10
N ALA A 78 -3.49 -3.10 13.83
CA ALA A 78 -2.14 -3.07 14.40
C ALA A 78 -2.15 -3.09 15.93
N GLY A 79 -3.07 -2.35 16.56
CA GLY A 79 -3.26 -2.40 18.01
C GLY A 79 -3.89 -3.70 18.49
N ALA A 80 -4.93 -4.17 17.82
CA ALA A 80 -5.62 -5.41 18.18
C ALA A 80 -4.66 -6.62 18.17
N GLN A 81 -3.81 -6.75 17.13
CA GLN A 81 -2.81 -7.81 17.05
C GLN A 81 -1.74 -7.67 18.14
N HIS A 82 -1.30 -6.45 18.42
CA HIS A 82 -0.33 -6.19 19.50
C HIS A 82 -0.86 -6.66 20.86
N PHE A 83 -2.05 -6.20 21.25
CA PHE A 83 -2.60 -6.58 22.54
C PHE A 83 -3.02 -8.05 22.62
N ALA A 84 -3.45 -8.65 21.51
CA ALA A 84 -3.68 -10.09 21.46
C ALA A 84 -2.39 -10.89 21.72
N ALA A 85 -1.26 -10.46 21.15
CA ALA A 85 0.04 -11.07 21.40
C ALA A 85 0.48 -10.91 22.87
N ILE A 86 0.36 -9.69 23.42
CA ILE A 86 0.68 -9.39 24.82
C ILE A 86 -0.15 -10.28 25.78
N ALA A 87 -1.45 -10.43 25.51
CA ALA A 87 -2.34 -11.28 26.27
C ALA A 87 -1.97 -12.78 26.17
N ALA A 88 -1.63 -13.24 24.96
CA ALA A 88 -1.20 -14.62 24.73
C ALA A 88 0.11 -14.96 25.48
N MET A 89 1.03 -14.00 25.56
CA MET A 89 2.29 -14.14 26.28
C MET A 89 2.15 -13.94 27.80
N LYS A 90 0.97 -13.54 28.27
CA LYS A 90 0.70 -13.24 29.70
C LYS A 90 1.71 -12.24 30.28
N VAL A 91 2.04 -11.20 29.53
CA VAL A 91 2.97 -10.15 29.96
C VAL A 91 2.40 -9.47 31.21
N ALA A 92 3.21 -9.39 32.26
CA ALA A 92 2.81 -8.67 33.48
C ALA A 92 2.66 -7.17 33.19
N PRO A 93 1.67 -6.47 33.77
CA PRO A 93 1.45 -5.04 33.54
C PRO A 93 2.69 -4.17 33.80
N GLU A 94 3.53 -4.58 34.76
CA GLU A 94 4.77 -3.91 35.15
C GLU A 94 5.89 -4.07 34.09
N ALA A 95 5.84 -5.14 33.28
CA ALA A 95 6.81 -5.41 32.21
C ALA A 95 6.39 -4.77 30.87
N TYR A 96 5.19 -4.20 30.79
CA TYR A 96 4.72 -3.58 29.56
C TYR A 96 5.37 -2.21 29.34
N VAL A 97 6.01 -2.06 28.19
CA VAL A 97 6.65 -0.79 27.82
C VAL A 97 5.64 0.05 27.02
N THR A 98 5.30 1.22 27.56
CA THR A 98 4.42 2.18 26.89
C THR A 98 5.17 2.92 25.79
N GLY A 99 4.51 3.09 24.64
CA GLY A 99 5.08 3.90 23.57
C GLY A 99 4.82 5.40 23.76
N TRP A 100 5.39 6.22 22.88
CA TRP A 100 5.35 7.67 23.01
C TRP A 100 3.93 8.28 23.02
N LEU A 101 3.01 7.75 22.21
CA LEU A 101 1.64 8.26 22.15
C LEU A 101 0.82 7.75 23.34
N GLN A 102 1.05 6.52 23.78
CA GLN A 102 0.45 5.96 24.99
C GLN A 102 0.90 6.68 26.25
N SER A 103 2.17 7.12 26.32
CA SER A 103 2.65 7.93 27.44
C SER A 103 2.01 9.31 27.50
N LEU A 104 1.58 9.85 26.35
CA LEU A 104 0.91 11.15 26.25
C LEU A 104 -0.60 11.06 26.55
N LEU A 105 -1.28 10.04 26.03
CA LEU A 105 -2.73 9.88 26.11
C LEU A 105 -3.20 8.99 27.29
N GLY A 106 -2.27 8.31 27.95
CA GLY A 106 -2.50 7.40 29.07
C GLY A 106 -2.04 5.98 28.73
N ALA A 107 -1.39 5.33 29.71
CA ALA A 107 -0.97 3.93 29.58
C ALA A 107 -2.20 3.01 29.50
N PRO A 108 -2.20 1.97 28.64
CA PRO A 108 -3.31 1.05 28.53
C PRO A 108 -3.46 0.21 29.80
N ASN A 109 -4.69 -0.04 30.19
CA ASN A 109 -4.95 -1.01 31.26
C ASN A 109 -5.03 -2.42 30.67
N LEU A 110 -3.98 -3.21 30.81
CA LEU A 110 -3.90 -4.55 30.25
C LEU A 110 -4.97 -5.53 30.80
N ALA A 111 -5.55 -5.23 31.98
CA ALA A 111 -6.63 -6.04 32.55
C ALA A 111 -8.02 -5.70 31.94
N ALA A 112 -8.18 -4.49 31.37
CA ALA A 112 -9.43 -4.01 30.80
C ALA A 112 -9.15 -3.15 29.56
N LEU A 113 -8.69 -3.80 28.48
CA LEU A 113 -8.39 -3.14 27.21
C LEU A 113 -9.65 -2.61 26.54
N THR A 114 -9.56 -1.40 26.01
CA THR A 114 -10.63 -0.74 25.29
C THR A 114 -10.32 -0.68 23.78
N PRO A 115 -11.33 -0.52 22.91
CA PRO A 115 -11.08 -0.24 21.49
C PRO A 115 -10.21 1.02 21.25
N PHE A 116 -10.23 1.96 22.17
CA PHE A 116 -9.41 3.17 22.12
C PHE A 116 -7.91 2.85 22.27
N ASP A 117 -7.54 1.90 23.13
CA ASP A 117 -6.15 1.48 23.30
C ASP A 117 -5.57 0.90 22.00
N ASN A 118 -6.40 0.13 21.26
CA ASN A 118 -6.01 -0.39 19.94
C ASN A 118 -5.73 0.75 18.95
N ILE A 119 -6.60 1.76 18.91
CA ILE A 119 -6.44 2.91 18.03
C ILE A 119 -5.20 3.71 18.39
N VAL A 120 -4.95 3.96 19.67
CA VAL A 120 -3.79 4.72 20.15
C VAL A 120 -2.49 4.01 19.76
N PHE A 121 -2.40 2.70 20.01
CA PHE A 121 -1.23 1.92 19.61
C PHE A 121 -1.05 1.90 18.09
N GLY A 122 -2.13 1.66 17.35
CA GLY A 122 -2.08 1.63 15.88
C GLY A 122 -1.68 2.98 15.29
N LEU A 123 -2.20 4.09 15.79
CA LEU A 123 -1.77 5.45 15.40
C LEU A 123 -0.27 5.67 15.69
N GLN A 124 0.20 5.24 16.87
CA GLN A 124 1.61 5.34 17.24
C GLN A 124 2.52 4.66 16.22
N ARG A 125 2.06 3.58 15.57
CA ARG A 125 2.82 2.84 14.55
C ARG A 125 2.62 3.39 13.14
N MET A 126 1.37 3.65 12.75
CA MET A 126 1.04 4.07 11.39
C MET A 126 1.42 5.53 11.10
N LEU A 127 1.32 6.42 12.09
CA LEU A 127 1.63 7.84 11.88
C LEU A 127 3.10 8.08 11.47
N PRO A 128 4.12 7.52 12.15
CA PRO A 128 5.51 7.66 11.70
C PRO A 128 5.76 7.07 10.31
N ILE A 129 5.12 5.94 9.96
CA ILE A 129 5.22 5.33 8.63
C ILE A 129 4.67 6.29 7.57
N LEU A 130 3.50 6.89 7.80
CA LEU A 130 2.91 7.89 6.91
C LEU A 130 3.81 9.13 6.78
N VAL A 131 4.31 9.66 7.90
CA VAL A 131 5.19 10.83 7.90
C VAL A 131 6.45 10.57 7.10
N VAL A 132 7.10 9.41 7.27
CA VAL A 132 8.30 9.04 6.52
C VAL A 132 7.95 8.81 5.05
N SER A 133 6.84 8.13 4.75
CA SER A 133 6.41 7.87 3.38
C SER A 133 6.20 9.17 2.61
N TYR A 134 5.42 10.08 3.14
CA TYR A 134 5.18 11.37 2.49
C TYR A 134 6.40 12.28 2.55
N GLY A 135 7.09 12.37 3.69
CA GLY A 135 8.22 13.28 3.87
C GLY A 135 9.40 12.96 2.96
N VAL A 136 9.79 11.69 2.86
CA VAL A 136 10.91 11.28 2.00
C VAL A 136 10.52 11.39 0.53
N GLY A 137 9.37 10.87 0.14
CA GLY A 137 9.00 10.82 -1.26
C GLY A 137 8.66 12.18 -1.85
N LEU A 138 7.83 12.99 -1.19
CA LEU A 138 7.58 14.36 -1.61
C LEU A 138 8.85 15.21 -1.57
N GLY A 139 9.72 15.00 -0.58
CA GLY A 139 11.00 15.70 -0.51
C GLY A 139 11.87 15.44 -1.73
N ILE A 140 11.93 14.19 -2.20
CA ILE A 140 12.67 13.83 -3.42
C ILE A 140 12.01 14.46 -4.65
N GLU A 141 10.69 14.34 -4.82
CA GLU A 141 9.98 14.93 -5.95
C GLU A 141 10.15 16.45 -6.01
N MET A 142 10.02 17.13 -4.87
CA MET A 142 10.25 18.57 -4.77
C MET A 142 11.69 18.94 -5.18
N MET A 143 12.68 18.15 -4.78
CA MET A 143 14.06 18.35 -5.18
C MET A 143 14.23 18.25 -6.70
N PHE A 144 13.66 17.20 -7.32
CA PHE A 144 13.71 17.01 -8.78
C PHE A 144 12.93 18.10 -9.52
N SER A 145 11.76 18.51 -9.04
CA SER A 145 10.97 19.62 -9.62
C SER A 145 11.74 20.95 -9.59
N CYS A 146 12.45 21.25 -8.50
CA CYS A 146 13.30 22.43 -8.42
C CYS A 146 14.48 22.39 -9.42
N VAL A 147 15.08 21.19 -9.64
CA VAL A 147 16.18 21.02 -10.62
C VAL A 147 15.65 21.15 -12.05
N ARG A 148 14.52 20.53 -12.36
CA ARG A 148 13.89 20.58 -13.69
C ARG A 148 13.15 21.89 -13.97
N LYS A 149 12.84 22.68 -12.93
CA LYS A 149 12.02 23.90 -13.00
C LYS A 149 10.60 23.61 -13.49
N GLU A 150 10.02 22.54 -13.02
CA GLU A 150 8.67 22.10 -13.31
C GLU A 150 7.80 22.20 -12.06
N GLU A 151 6.48 22.26 -12.25
CA GLU A 151 5.52 22.22 -11.13
C GLU A 151 5.58 20.86 -10.42
N VAL A 152 5.40 20.86 -9.09
CA VAL A 152 5.36 19.61 -8.31
C VAL A 152 4.09 18.86 -8.64
N SER A 153 4.25 17.61 -9.03
CA SER A 153 3.12 16.73 -9.36
C SER A 153 2.47 16.16 -8.10
N GLU A 154 1.14 16.10 -8.07
CA GLU A 154 0.38 15.54 -6.95
C GLU A 154 0.26 14.01 -6.98
N GLY A 155 0.82 13.35 -8.00
CA GLY A 155 0.73 11.89 -8.15
C GLY A 155 1.34 11.08 -7.00
N TYR A 156 2.31 11.66 -6.30
CA TYR A 156 2.93 10.99 -5.16
C TYR A 156 2.01 10.85 -3.94
N LEU A 157 0.99 11.68 -3.81
CA LEU A 157 0.06 11.58 -2.69
C LEU A 157 -0.60 10.20 -2.62
N VAL A 158 -0.93 9.62 -3.76
CA VAL A 158 -1.45 8.24 -3.85
C VAL A 158 -0.35 7.22 -3.53
N SER A 159 0.83 7.38 -4.14
CA SER A 159 1.96 6.45 -3.91
C SER A 159 2.38 6.44 -2.45
N GLY A 160 2.42 7.59 -1.78
CA GLY A 160 2.76 7.70 -0.36
C GLY A 160 1.78 6.94 0.55
N MET A 161 0.48 7.03 0.27
CA MET A 161 -0.54 6.26 0.99
C MET A 161 -0.42 4.77 0.72
N LEU A 162 -0.27 4.37 -0.54
CA LEU A 162 -0.08 2.97 -0.93
C LEU A 162 1.13 2.36 -0.21
N ILE A 163 2.28 3.04 -0.22
CA ILE A 163 3.50 2.56 0.43
C ILE A 163 3.26 2.30 1.91
N ALA A 164 2.61 3.23 2.62
CA ALA A 164 2.31 3.07 4.04
C ALA A 164 1.39 1.87 4.34
N LEU A 165 0.49 1.52 3.41
CA LEU A 165 -0.47 0.43 3.58
C LEU A 165 0.08 -0.96 3.22
N ILE A 166 1.12 -1.04 2.37
CA ILE A 166 1.69 -2.33 1.92
C ILE A 166 2.86 -2.82 2.75
N VAL A 167 3.37 -2.00 3.65
CA VAL A 167 4.46 -2.39 4.56
C VAL A 167 3.91 -2.90 5.89
N PRO A 168 4.67 -3.73 6.63
CA PRO A 168 4.29 -4.14 7.98
C PRO A 168 4.35 -2.95 8.95
N ALA A 169 3.46 -2.93 9.94
CA ALA A 169 3.47 -1.91 10.99
C ALA A 169 4.75 -1.95 11.88
N SER A 170 5.52 -3.03 11.77
CA SER A 170 6.79 -3.25 12.48
C SER A 170 8.02 -2.78 11.70
N ILE A 171 7.88 -2.21 10.50
CA ILE A 171 9.03 -1.84 9.66
C ILE A 171 9.91 -0.76 10.31
N PRO A 172 11.25 -0.90 10.28
CA PRO A 172 12.16 0.18 10.66
C PRO A 172 12.05 1.36 9.69
N LEU A 173 11.85 2.57 10.23
CA LEU A 173 11.59 3.76 9.42
C LEU A 173 12.73 4.12 8.46
N TRP A 174 13.98 3.84 8.84
CA TRP A 174 15.13 4.10 7.97
C TRP A 174 15.16 3.17 6.75
N GLN A 175 14.76 1.89 6.91
CA GLN A 175 14.66 0.95 5.78
C GLN A 175 13.56 1.42 4.82
N LEU A 176 12.42 1.82 5.37
CA LEU A 176 11.32 2.41 4.58
C LEU A 176 11.81 3.64 3.80
N ALA A 177 12.52 4.56 4.45
CA ALA A 177 13.06 5.76 3.81
C ALA A 177 14.01 5.42 2.64
N VAL A 178 14.91 4.45 2.82
CA VAL A 178 15.83 3.99 1.76
C VAL A 178 15.06 3.34 0.60
N GLY A 179 14.06 2.50 0.90
CA GLY A 179 13.20 1.87 -0.11
C GLY A 179 12.44 2.89 -0.94
N ILE A 180 11.89 3.93 -0.29
CA ILE A 180 11.20 5.03 -0.95
C ILE A 180 12.16 5.82 -1.84
N ALA A 181 13.33 6.17 -1.31
CA ALA A 181 14.33 6.91 -2.08
C ALA A 181 14.75 6.14 -3.34
N PHE A 182 15.00 4.82 -3.22
CA PHE A 182 15.30 3.97 -4.36
C PHE A 182 14.18 3.98 -5.41
N ALA A 183 12.95 3.71 -4.99
CA ALA A 183 11.84 3.56 -5.93
C ALA A 183 11.41 4.89 -6.57
N VAL A 184 11.43 5.99 -5.81
CA VAL A 184 11.08 7.31 -6.35
C VAL A 184 12.14 7.79 -7.33
N VAL A 185 13.43 7.70 -6.97
CA VAL A 185 14.51 8.16 -7.85
C VAL A 185 14.58 7.28 -9.10
N LEU A 186 14.77 5.96 -8.94
CA LEU A 186 15.02 5.05 -10.05
C LEU A 186 13.75 4.58 -10.77
N GLY A 187 12.61 4.52 -10.08
CA GLY A 187 11.36 4.03 -10.66
C GLY A 187 10.49 5.12 -11.27
N LYS A 188 10.70 6.38 -10.88
CA LYS A 188 9.83 7.48 -11.32
C LYS A 188 10.62 8.65 -11.89
N GLU A 189 11.52 9.24 -11.09
CA GLU A 189 12.18 10.50 -11.47
C GLU A 189 13.16 10.33 -12.65
N VAL A 190 13.92 9.25 -12.69
CA VAL A 190 14.84 8.96 -13.81
C VAL A 190 14.12 8.83 -15.14
N PHE A 191 12.87 8.36 -15.15
CA PHE A 191 12.04 8.22 -16.36
C PHE A 191 11.34 9.52 -16.78
N GLY A 192 11.34 10.56 -15.97
CA GLY A 192 10.71 11.85 -16.31
C GLY A 192 9.68 12.35 -15.30
N GLY A 193 9.45 11.62 -14.21
CA GLY A 193 8.51 11.99 -13.15
C GLY A 193 7.13 11.34 -13.29
N THR A 194 6.10 12.01 -12.79
CA THR A 194 4.73 11.47 -12.76
C THR A 194 4.18 11.25 -14.17
N GLY A 195 3.65 10.09 -14.42
CA GLY A 195 3.07 9.70 -15.71
C GLY A 195 4.05 9.07 -16.69
N MET A 196 5.37 9.07 -16.39
CA MET A 196 6.41 8.48 -17.23
C MET A 196 7.00 7.20 -16.64
N ASN A 197 6.55 6.78 -15.47
CA ASN A 197 7.04 5.57 -14.81
C ASN A 197 6.51 4.30 -15.49
N ILE A 198 7.40 3.34 -15.74
CA ILE A 198 7.05 2.03 -16.32
C ILE A 198 6.40 1.15 -15.26
N PHE A 199 6.90 1.20 -14.03
CA PHE A 199 6.45 0.39 -12.91
C PHE A 199 5.69 1.22 -11.89
N ASN A 200 4.75 0.60 -11.18
CA ASN A 200 4.10 1.23 -10.04
C ASN A 200 5.14 1.49 -8.93
N PRO A 201 5.34 2.75 -8.50
CA PRO A 201 6.39 3.11 -7.54
C PRO A 201 6.23 2.42 -6.17
N ALA A 202 4.99 2.24 -5.69
CA ALA A 202 4.74 1.58 -4.42
C ALA A 202 5.16 0.09 -4.46
N MET A 203 4.88 -0.60 -5.57
CA MET A 203 5.34 -1.97 -5.77
C MET A 203 6.86 -2.06 -5.87
N MET A 204 7.52 -1.07 -6.45
CA MET A 204 8.99 -1.01 -6.46
C MET A 204 9.58 -0.83 -5.05
N VAL A 205 8.97 0.01 -4.20
CA VAL A 205 9.38 0.12 -2.78
C VAL A 205 9.30 -1.25 -2.10
N ARG A 206 8.17 -1.94 -2.26
CA ARG A 206 7.97 -3.26 -1.65
C ARG A 206 8.95 -4.29 -2.17
N ALA A 207 9.22 -4.30 -3.48
CA ALA A 207 10.21 -5.20 -4.08
C ALA A 207 11.62 -4.94 -3.52
N PHE A 208 12.03 -3.67 -3.49
CA PHE A 208 13.33 -3.31 -2.92
C PHE A 208 13.44 -3.75 -1.45
N LEU A 209 12.43 -3.46 -0.63
CA LEU A 209 12.42 -3.85 0.78
C LEU A 209 12.49 -5.38 0.94
N PHE A 210 11.77 -6.12 0.11
CA PHE A 210 11.77 -7.57 0.15
C PHE A 210 13.14 -8.17 -0.20
N PHE A 211 13.81 -7.66 -1.24
CA PHE A 211 15.12 -8.18 -1.65
C PHE A 211 16.27 -7.67 -0.80
N ALA A 212 16.25 -6.40 -0.38
CA ALA A 212 17.32 -5.80 0.41
C ALA A 212 17.20 -6.12 1.91
N PHE A 213 15.99 -6.24 2.44
CA PHE A 213 15.70 -6.41 3.87
C PHE A 213 14.75 -7.60 4.10
N ALA A 214 15.08 -8.75 3.52
CA ALA A 214 14.25 -9.96 3.59
C ALA A 214 13.87 -10.36 5.03
N ALA A 215 14.75 -10.10 6.00
CA ALA A 215 14.52 -10.40 7.41
C ALA A 215 13.31 -9.66 8.02
N GLN A 216 12.89 -8.51 7.49
CA GLN A 216 11.73 -7.75 7.95
C GLN A 216 10.49 -7.93 7.07
N MET A 217 10.65 -8.56 5.90
CA MET A 217 9.60 -8.69 4.89
C MET A 217 9.17 -10.12 4.59
N SER A 218 9.83 -11.13 5.18
CA SER A 218 9.46 -12.54 5.02
C SER A 218 8.17 -12.86 5.77
N GLY A 219 7.27 -13.61 5.14
CA GLY A 219 6.00 -14.03 5.73
C GLY A 219 6.12 -15.02 6.89
N ASP A 220 7.28 -15.66 7.03
CA ASP A 220 7.58 -16.63 8.10
C ASP A 220 7.94 -15.95 9.43
N LEU A 221 8.12 -14.64 9.45
CA LEU A 221 8.51 -13.85 10.62
C LEU A 221 7.31 -13.37 11.43
N ILE A 222 7.62 -12.68 12.54
CA ILE A 222 6.61 -12.07 13.39
C ILE A 222 6.11 -10.77 12.74
N TRP A 223 4.84 -10.74 12.34
CA TRP A 223 4.21 -9.58 11.71
C TRP A 223 3.38 -8.74 12.69
N VAL A 224 3.62 -8.89 13.98
CA VAL A 224 2.97 -8.13 15.04
C VAL A 224 3.93 -7.07 15.56
N ALA A 225 3.52 -5.82 15.49
CA ALA A 225 4.33 -4.69 15.95
C ALA A 225 4.45 -4.70 17.48
N GLY A 226 5.67 -4.48 17.99
CA GLY A 226 5.96 -4.29 19.40
C GLY A 226 6.29 -2.83 19.73
N ASN A 227 6.37 -2.47 21.00
CA ASN A 227 6.94 -1.19 21.42
C ASN A 227 8.48 -1.27 21.38
N GLN A 228 9.14 -0.18 21.03
CA GLN A 228 10.58 -0.08 21.15
C GLN A 228 10.97 -0.06 22.63
N MET A 229 11.80 -0.98 23.06
CA MET A 229 12.39 -0.92 24.40
C MET A 229 13.57 0.05 24.39
N ALA A 230 13.61 0.97 25.35
CA ALA A 230 14.78 1.80 25.60
C ALA A 230 15.93 0.91 26.03
N GLY A 231 17.06 0.91 25.27
CA GLY A 231 18.30 0.24 25.65
C GLY A 231 18.53 -1.16 25.07
N SER A 232 17.56 -1.77 24.37
CA SER A 232 17.75 -2.98 23.56
C SER A 232 17.86 -2.64 22.08
N ALA A 233 18.46 -3.54 21.28
CA ALA A 233 18.31 -3.44 19.83
C ALA A 233 16.82 -3.27 19.52
N PRO A 234 16.41 -2.29 18.68
CA PRO A 234 15.01 -1.92 18.54
C PRO A 234 14.22 -3.11 18.01
N SER A 235 13.56 -3.82 18.91
CA SER A 235 12.60 -4.86 18.55
C SER A 235 11.33 -4.16 18.11
N TYR A 236 11.15 -4.06 16.80
CA TYR A 236 9.92 -3.53 16.21
C TYR A 236 8.77 -4.55 16.24
N VAL A 237 9.04 -5.74 16.75
CA VAL A 237 8.12 -6.88 16.85
C VAL A 237 7.95 -7.29 18.32
N VAL A 238 6.93 -8.08 18.60
CA VAL A 238 6.72 -8.67 19.94
C VAL A 238 7.62 -9.90 20.07
N ASP A 239 8.63 -9.81 20.90
CA ASP A 239 9.58 -10.91 21.12
C ASP A 239 8.90 -12.14 21.73
N GLY A 240 9.31 -13.33 21.27
CA GLY A 240 8.79 -14.58 21.79
C GLY A 240 7.39 -14.99 21.31
N TYR A 241 6.78 -14.21 20.43
CA TYR A 241 5.48 -14.49 19.83
C TYR A 241 5.64 -14.91 18.36
N SER A 242 5.07 -16.05 17.97
CA SER A 242 5.05 -16.51 16.57
C SER A 242 3.77 -16.06 15.89
N ALA A 243 3.88 -15.28 14.83
CA ALA A 243 2.75 -14.78 14.06
C ALA A 243 3.08 -14.77 12.56
N PRO A 244 3.33 -15.95 11.93
CA PRO A 244 3.52 -16.02 10.49
C PRO A 244 2.26 -15.57 9.76
N THR A 245 2.40 -15.09 8.52
CA THR A 245 1.25 -14.72 7.70
C THR A 245 0.44 -15.96 7.27
N ALA A 246 -0.84 -15.76 6.90
CA ALA A 246 -1.70 -16.85 6.42
C ALA A 246 -1.06 -17.62 5.26
N LEU A 247 -0.40 -16.94 4.30
CA LEU A 247 0.31 -17.59 3.19
C LEU A 247 1.55 -18.35 3.63
N ALA A 248 2.22 -17.92 4.70
CA ALA A 248 3.35 -18.67 5.26
C ALA A 248 2.87 -19.97 5.90
N VAL A 249 1.73 -19.96 6.59
CA VAL A 249 1.09 -21.17 7.11
C VAL A 249 0.72 -22.13 5.98
N VAL A 250 0.09 -21.65 4.91
CA VAL A 250 -0.22 -22.43 3.71
C VAL A 250 1.02 -23.05 3.09
N LYS A 251 2.10 -22.27 2.96
CA LYS A 251 3.37 -22.74 2.42
C LYS A 251 4.02 -23.84 3.26
N SER A 252 3.96 -23.72 4.59
CA SER A 252 4.55 -24.70 5.53
C SER A 252 3.69 -25.93 5.76
N ALA A 253 2.47 -25.95 5.22
CA ALA A 253 1.54 -27.07 5.39
C ALA A 253 2.07 -28.35 4.72
N THR A 254 2.26 -29.40 5.51
CA THR A 254 2.66 -30.74 5.02
C THR A 254 1.47 -31.58 4.60
N GLY A 255 0.26 -31.21 5.02
CA GLY A 255 -1.02 -31.82 4.66
C GLY A 255 -1.88 -30.90 3.80
N ASN A 256 -3.21 -31.00 3.97
CA ASN A 256 -4.15 -30.11 3.30
C ASN A 256 -4.00 -28.68 3.81
N ALA A 257 -3.74 -27.73 2.90
CA ALA A 257 -3.47 -26.35 3.26
C ALA A 257 -4.69 -25.64 3.86
N SER A 258 -5.91 -25.93 3.38
CA SER A 258 -7.14 -25.35 3.94
C SER A 258 -7.38 -25.79 5.37
N GLU A 259 -7.13 -27.07 5.67
CA GLU A 259 -7.25 -27.62 7.03
C GLU A 259 -6.16 -27.03 7.95
N ALA A 260 -4.92 -26.95 7.47
CA ALA A 260 -3.82 -26.37 8.22
C ALA A 260 -4.08 -24.88 8.56
N LEU A 261 -4.63 -24.14 7.61
CA LEU A 261 -5.01 -22.73 7.80
C LEU A 261 -6.12 -22.60 8.84
N ALA A 262 -7.17 -23.42 8.75
CA ALA A 262 -8.30 -23.39 9.69
C ALA A 262 -7.92 -23.82 11.11
N ALA A 263 -6.99 -24.76 11.25
CA ALA A 263 -6.51 -25.28 12.53
C ALA A 263 -5.48 -24.36 13.21
N TYR A 264 -4.81 -23.49 12.47
CA TYR A 264 -3.74 -22.65 13.01
C TYR A 264 -4.26 -21.69 14.07
N GLY A 265 -3.56 -21.65 15.23
CA GLY A 265 -3.84 -20.68 16.30
C GLY A 265 -5.29 -20.75 16.84
N ASN A 266 -5.88 -21.93 16.95
CA ASN A 266 -7.29 -22.13 17.37
C ASN A 266 -8.30 -21.36 16.50
N GLY A 267 -8.08 -21.31 15.19
CA GLY A 267 -8.97 -20.62 14.24
C GLY A 267 -8.64 -19.13 14.04
N ALA A 268 -7.42 -18.72 14.35
CA ALA A 268 -6.96 -17.37 14.09
C ALA A 268 -7.13 -16.96 12.61
N TYR A 269 -6.95 -17.92 11.69
CA TYR A 269 -7.19 -17.75 10.25
C TYR A 269 -8.53 -18.31 9.78
N SER A 270 -9.57 -18.23 10.61
CA SER A 270 -10.93 -18.52 10.13
C SER A 270 -11.33 -17.63 8.97
N HIS A 271 -12.22 -18.09 8.09
CA HIS A 271 -12.68 -17.32 6.93
C HIS A 271 -13.23 -15.95 7.30
N ALA A 272 -13.90 -15.82 8.47
CA ALA A 272 -14.38 -14.55 8.98
C ALA A 272 -13.22 -13.58 9.33
N ASN A 273 -12.18 -14.08 10.01
CA ASN A 273 -11.01 -13.28 10.36
C ASN A 273 -10.20 -12.88 9.11
N LEU A 274 -10.06 -13.80 8.14
CA LEU A 274 -9.43 -13.52 6.85
C LEU A 274 -10.19 -12.44 6.05
N PHE A 275 -11.53 -12.48 6.05
CA PHE A 275 -12.36 -11.51 5.35
C PHE A 275 -12.38 -10.15 6.04
N LEU A 276 -12.58 -10.13 7.36
CA LEU A 276 -12.56 -8.89 8.14
C LEU A 276 -11.15 -8.30 8.25
N GLY A 277 -10.10 -9.13 8.24
CA GLY A 277 -8.72 -8.71 8.34
C GLY A 277 -8.16 -8.68 9.76
N ASN A 278 -8.75 -9.46 10.69
CA ASN A 278 -8.24 -9.63 12.06
C ASN A 278 -7.06 -10.59 12.11
N ILE A 279 -6.06 -10.36 11.27
CA ILE A 279 -4.91 -11.23 11.08
C ILE A 279 -3.63 -10.39 11.00
N PRO A 280 -2.47 -10.95 11.38
CA PRO A 280 -1.19 -10.28 11.18
C PRO A 280 -0.84 -10.23 9.68
N GLY A 281 -0.17 -9.12 9.28
CA GLY A 281 0.27 -8.92 7.91
C GLY A 281 0.57 -7.46 7.60
N SER A 282 0.62 -7.11 6.30
CA SER A 282 0.80 -5.74 5.85
C SER A 282 -0.34 -4.84 6.33
N ALA A 283 -0.02 -3.60 6.70
CA ALA A 283 -0.92 -2.73 7.44
C ALA A 283 -2.33 -2.62 6.82
N GLY A 284 -2.45 -2.28 5.53
CA GLY A 284 -3.73 -1.99 4.87
C GLY A 284 -4.30 -3.13 4.00
N GLU A 285 -3.54 -4.21 3.77
CA GLU A 285 -3.93 -5.28 2.85
C GLU A 285 -4.87 -6.33 3.49
N MET A 286 -4.97 -6.34 4.82
CA MET A 286 -5.58 -7.48 5.52
C MET A 286 -7.09 -7.50 5.39
N SER A 287 -7.79 -6.38 5.53
CA SER A 287 -9.25 -6.34 5.48
C SER A 287 -9.78 -6.38 4.05
N LYS A 288 -10.35 -7.52 3.65
CA LYS A 288 -10.99 -7.67 2.33
C LYS A 288 -12.25 -6.82 2.24
N LEU A 289 -12.96 -6.65 3.37
CA LEU A 289 -14.11 -5.76 3.44
C LEU A 289 -13.73 -4.30 3.13
N ALA A 290 -12.66 -3.79 3.75
CA ALA A 290 -12.18 -2.43 3.50
C ALA A 290 -11.72 -2.24 2.05
N VAL A 291 -11.02 -3.23 1.49
CA VAL A 291 -10.60 -3.22 0.07
C VAL A 291 -11.80 -3.22 -0.86
N LEU A 292 -12.85 -4.01 -0.60
CA LEU A 292 -14.07 -4.04 -1.42
C LEU A 292 -14.85 -2.73 -1.35
N LEU A 293 -14.89 -2.07 -0.19
CA LEU A 293 -15.47 -0.71 -0.06
C LEU A 293 -14.71 0.29 -0.93
N GLY A 294 -13.38 0.23 -0.92
CA GLY A 294 -12.54 1.05 -1.79
C GLY A 294 -12.73 0.72 -3.27
N ALA A 295 -12.83 -0.57 -3.64
CA ALA A 295 -13.12 -1.01 -5.01
C ALA A 295 -14.48 -0.46 -5.50
N PHE A 296 -15.51 -0.56 -4.66
CA PHE A 296 -16.83 0.00 -4.96
C PHE A 296 -16.74 1.51 -5.21
N TRP A 297 -16.03 2.26 -4.35
CA TRP A 297 -15.84 3.70 -4.53
C TRP A 297 -15.13 4.04 -5.84
N LEU A 298 -14.04 3.32 -6.18
CA LEU A 298 -13.28 3.54 -7.42
C LEU A 298 -14.09 3.23 -8.68
N VAL A 299 -14.90 2.17 -8.66
CA VAL A 299 -15.79 1.81 -9.77
C VAL A 299 -16.94 2.81 -9.88
N PHE A 300 -17.54 3.21 -8.76
CA PHE A 300 -18.64 4.18 -8.72
C PHE A 300 -18.22 5.56 -9.25
N THR A 301 -17.01 6.00 -8.90
CA THR A 301 -16.45 7.27 -9.39
C THR A 301 -15.89 7.18 -10.81
N GLY A 302 -15.82 5.99 -11.39
CA GLY A 302 -15.26 5.75 -12.73
C GLY A 302 -13.73 5.91 -12.82
N VAL A 303 -13.05 6.02 -11.67
CA VAL A 303 -11.59 6.17 -11.61
C VAL A 303 -10.89 4.83 -11.77
N GLY A 304 -11.39 3.78 -11.12
CA GLY A 304 -10.79 2.45 -11.17
C GLY A 304 -11.36 1.58 -12.29
N SER A 305 -10.50 0.81 -12.95
CA SER A 305 -10.91 -0.13 -14.01
C SER A 305 -11.53 -1.39 -13.42
N TRP A 306 -12.85 -1.51 -13.43
CA TRP A 306 -13.54 -2.73 -13.03
C TRP A 306 -13.14 -3.95 -13.90
N ARG A 307 -12.75 -3.73 -15.17
CA ARG A 307 -12.30 -4.79 -16.08
C ARG A 307 -11.02 -5.45 -15.58
N THR A 308 -10.06 -4.66 -15.14
CA THR A 308 -8.81 -5.13 -14.55
C THR A 308 -9.08 -5.90 -13.25
N MET A 309 -9.95 -5.36 -12.38
CA MET A 309 -10.30 -5.99 -11.10
C MET A 309 -10.96 -7.35 -11.31
N VAL A 310 -12.01 -7.40 -12.13
CA VAL A 310 -12.74 -8.66 -12.40
C VAL A 310 -11.87 -9.64 -13.18
N GLY A 311 -11.13 -9.16 -14.19
CA GLY A 311 -10.17 -9.99 -14.94
C GLY A 311 -9.16 -10.65 -14.02
N GLY A 312 -8.62 -9.89 -13.04
CA GLY A 312 -7.67 -10.43 -12.06
C GLY A 312 -8.27 -11.50 -11.15
N VAL A 313 -9.47 -11.26 -10.65
CA VAL A 313 -10.19 -12.26 -9.81
C VAL A 313 -10.47 -13.53 -10.61
N LEU A 314 -10.97 -13.40 -11.84
CA LEU A 314 -11.24 -14.55 -12.71
C LEU A 314 -9.96 -15.30 -13.09
N GLY A 315 -8.88 -14.57 -13.40
CA GLY A 315 -7.58 -15.13 -13.68
C GLY A 315 -7.01 -15.92 -12.50
N LEU A 316 -7.11 -15.38 -11.28
CA LEU A 316 -6.65 -16.06 -10.08
C LEU A 316 -7.49 -17.31 -9.79
N LEU A 317 -8.82 -17.21 -9.79
CA LEU A 317 -9.70 -18.36 -9.53
C LEU A 317 -9.56 -19.43 -10.59
N GLY A 318 -9.52 -19.06 -11.87
CA GLY A 318 -9.39 -19.98 -12.99
C GLY A 318 -8.04 -20.71 -12.97
N SER A 319 -6.95 -20.01 -12.69
CA SER A 319 -5.62 -20.62 -12.60
C SER A 319 -5.46 -21.51 -11.39
N ALA A 320 -5.99 -21.11 -10.23
CA ALA A 320 -6.01 -21.94 -9.03
C ALA A 320 -6.78 -23.25 -9.29
N PHE A 321 -7.99 -23.15 -9.86
CA PHE A 321 -8.80 -24.32 -10.22
C PHE A 321 -8.09 -25.23 -11.22
N LEU A 322 -7.51 -24.65 -12.28
CA LEU A 322 -6.80 -25.41 -13.31
C LEU A 322 -5.60 -26.16 -12.73
N LEU A 323 -4.76 -25.47 -11.96
CA LEU A 323 -3.55 -26.07 -11.39
C LEU A 323 -3.87 -27.14 -10.35
N THR A 324 -4.89 -26.92 -9.50
CA THR A 324 -5.33 -27.93 -8.52
C THR A 324 -5.88 -29.17 -9.22
N THR A 325 -6.71 -29.00 -10.27
CA THR A 325 -7.27 -30.15 -11.02
C THR A 325 -6.22 -30.91 -11.82
N LEU A 326 -5.29 -30.21 -12.48
CA LEU A 326 -4.23 -30.84 -13.28
C LEU A 326 -3.18 -31.56 -12.41
N SER A 327 -2.84 -30.99 -11.25
CA SER A 327 -1.86 -31.56 -10.34
C SER A 327 -2.42 -32.72 -9.52
N GLY A 328 -3.74 -32.75 -9.28
CA GLY A 328 -4.37 -33.68 -8.33
C GLY A 328 -3.83 -33.54 -6.90
N ALA A 329 -3.22 -32.39 -6.57
CA ALA A 329 -2.54 -32.20 -5.31
C ALA A 329 -3.53 -32.13 -4.14
N THR A 330 -3.34 -33.01 -3.18
CA THR A 330 -4.09 -33.03 -1.92
C THR A 330 -3.33 -32.40 -0.76
N THR A 331 -2.08 -32.03 -0.97
CA THR A 331 -1.17 -31.47 0.03
C THR A 331 -0.45 -30.20 -0.48
N GLY A 332 0.04 -29.40 0.44
CA GLY A 332 0.79 -28.17 0.15
C GLY A 332 -0.06 -27.03 -0.43
N PRO A 333 0.55 -25.98 -0.96
CA PRO A 333 -0.15 -24.76 -1.42
C PRO A 333 -1.23 -24.97 -2.50
N LEU A 334 -1.08 -26.02 -3.32
CA LEU A 334 -2.07 -26.39 -4.35
C LEU A 334 -3.34 -27.05 -3.78
N SER A 335 -3.34 -27.48 -2.52
CA SER A 335 -4.53 -28.02 -1.85
C SER A 335 -5.41 -26.92 -1.22
N LEU A 336 -5.00 -25.65 -1.28
CA LEU A 336 -5.81 -24.52 -0.86
C LEU A 336 -7.00 -24.35 -1.81
N GLN A 337 -8.20 -24.12 -1.27
CA GLN A 337 -9.39 -23.91 -2.10
C GLN A 337 -9.23 -22.66 -2.95
N CYS A 338 -9.73 -22.68 -4.20
CA CYS A 338 -9.52 -21.60 -5.16
C CYS A 338 -9.92 -20.21 -4.64
N TRP A 339 -11.06 -20.13 -3.93
CA TRP A 339 -11.56 -18.87 -3.37
C TRP A 339 -10.78 -18.39 -2.13
N GLU A 340 -10.13 -19.31 -1.38
CA GLU A 340 -9.31 -18.96 -0.23
C GLU A 340 -8.05 -18.18 -0.65
N HIS A 341 -7.58 -18.38 -1.88
CA HIS A 341 -6.51 -17.57 -2.45
C HIS A 341 -6.84 -16.08 -2.55
N LEU A 342 -8.14 -15.70 -2.64
CA LEU A 342 -8.59 -14.32 -2.58
C LEU A 342 -8.50 -13.74 -1.17
N LEU A 343 -8.77 -14.56 -0.15
CA LEU A 343 -8.75 -14.14 1.24
C LEU A 343 -7.32 -14.07 1.80
N CYS A 344 -6.41 -14.88 1.27
CA CYS A 344 -5.03 -14.94 1.73
C CYS A 344 -4.16 -13.88 1.03
N GLY A 345 -3.35 -13.15 1.82
CA GLY A 345 -2.41 -12.14 1.33
C GLY A 345 -3.05 -10.88 0.79
N GLY A 346 -2.25 -10.10 0.07
CA GLY A 346 -2.60 -8.76 -0.45
C GLY A 346 -3.13 -8.74 -1.89
N PHE A 347 -3.53 -9.89 -2.49
CA PHE A 347 -3.95 -9.93 -3.89
C PHE A 347 -5.10 -8.95 -4.20
N LEU A 348 -6.16 -8.95 -3.40
CA LEU A 348 -7.29 -8.03 -3.61
C LEU A 348 -6.87 -6.58 -3.51
N PHE A 349 -6.00 -6.22 -2.58
CA PHE A 349 -5.47 -4.86 -2.48
C PHE A 349 -4.64 -4.50 -3.71
N GLY A 350 -3.76 -5.39 -4.15
CA GLY A 350 -2.92 -5.19 -5.33
C GLY A 350 -3.72 -5.02 -6.62
N ILE A 351 -4.74 -5.86 -6.84
CA ILE A 351 -5.56 -5.79 -8.06
C ILE A 351 -6.49 -4.58 -8.08
N VAL A 352 -6.95 -4.10 -6.91
CA VAL A 352 -7.87 -2.95 -6.80
C VAL A 352 -7.13 -1.61 -6.88
N PHE A 353 -6.02 -1.45 -6.16
CA PHE A 353 -5.38 -0.14 -6.00
C PHE A 353 -4.07 0.02 -6.79
N MET A 354 -3.44 -1.07 -7.21
CA MET A 354 -2.11 -1.02 -7.84
C MET A 354 -2.15 -1.45 -9.30
N ALA A 355 -2.85 -2.52 -9.63
CA ALA A 355 -2.99 -2.99 -11.00
C ALA A 355 -3.94 -2.10 -11.84
N THR A 356 -4.73 -1.26 -11.20
CA THR A 356 -5.59 -0.25 -11.86
C THR A 356 -4.90 1.11 -12.03
N ASP A 357 -3.61 1.22 -11.70
CA ASP A 357 -2.84 2.43 -11.91
C ASP A 357 -2.88 2.83 -13.40
N PRO A 358 -3.40 4.01 -13.76
CA PRO A 358 -3.57 4.39 -15.16
C PRO A 358 -2.25 4.57 -15.92
N VAL A 359 -1.13 4.79 -15.20
CA VAL A 359 0.17 5.00 -15.83
C VAL A 359 0.84 3.70 -16.25
N SER A 360 0.76 2.67 -15.41
CA SER A 360 1.51 1.42 -15.59
C SER A 360 0.64 0.25 -16.06
N SER A 361 -0.68 0.43 -16.21
CA SER A 361 -1.61 -0.59 -16.73
C SER A 361 -2.01 -0.31 -18.18
N PRO A 362 -2.53 -1.32 -18.93
CA PRO A 362 -3.06 -1.11 -20.27
C PRO A 362 -4.21 -0.11 -20.33
N GLU A 363 -4.32 0.62 -21.44
CA GLU A 363 -5.38 1.59 -21.67
C GLU A 363 -6.59 0.97 -22.39
N THR A 364 -6.35 -0.01 -23.29
CA THR A 364 -7.42 -0.64 -24.07
C THR A 364 -8.36 -1.50 -23.22
N ASN A 365 -9.64 -1.53 -23.57
CA ASN A 365 -10.63 -2.29 -22.80
C ASN A 365 -10.33 -3.80 -22.77
N LEU A 366 -9.88 -4.37 -23.88
CA LEU A 366 -9.51 -5.79 -23.97
C LEU A 366 -8.16 -6.02 -23.26
N GLY A 367 -7.21 -5.09 -23.41
CA GLY A 367 -5.93 -5.14 -22.71
C GLY A 367 -6.09 -5.19 -21.19
N LYS A 368 -7.04 -4.42 -20.64
CA LYS A 368 -7.36 -4.46 -19.20
C LYS A 368 -7.84 -5.83 -18.71
N TRP A 369 -8.65 -6.54 -19.50
CA TRP A 369 -9.09 -7.90 -19.20
C TRP A 369 -7.91 -8.89 -19.23
N ILE A 370 -7.11 -8.85 -20.31
CA ILE A 370 -5.94 -9.72 -20.48
C ILE A 370 -4.93 -9.48 -19.37
N TYR A 371 -4.60 -8.22 -19.11
CA TYR A 371 -3.65 -7.83 -18.08
C TYR A 371 -4.12 -8.31 -16.70
N GLY A 372 -5.38 -8.02 -16.32
CA GLY A 372 -5.93 -8.48 -15.06
C GLY A 372 -5.87 -10.00 -14.92
N ALA A 373 -6.32 -10.74 -15.93
CA ALA A 373 -6.29 -12.21 -15.93
C ALA A 373 -4.86 -12.76 -15.79
N LEU A 374 -3.89 -12.17 -16.48
CA LEU A 374 -2.49 -12.54 -16.36
C LEU A 374 -1.90 -12.20 -14.97
N VAL A 375 -2.27 -11.07 -14.35
CA VAL A 375 -1.86 -10.77 -12.97
C VAL A 375 -2.36 -11.86 -12.01
N GLY A 376 -3.63 -12.27 -12.13
CA GLY A 376 -4.17 -13.36 -11.34
C GLY A 376 -3.44 -14.69 -11.56
N PHE A 377 -3.23 -15.05 -12.82
CA PHE A 377 -2.53 -16.27 -13.21
C PHE A 377 -1.09 -16.32 -12.67
N VAL A 378 -0.29 -15.28 -12.91
CA VAL A 378 1.11 -15.22 -12.44
C VAL A 378 1.18 -15.21 -10.92
N THR A 379 0.22 -14.56 -10.24
CA THR A 379 0.15 -14.61 -8.77
C THR A 379 0.04 -16.04 -8.25
N ILE A 380 -0.82 -16.86 -8.83
CA ILE A 380 -0.96 -18.28 -8.44
C ILE A 380 0.30 -19.07 -8.79
N LEU A 381 0.88 -18.87 -9.97
CA LEU A 381 2.16 -19.52 -10.33
C LEU A 381 3.25 -19.23 -9.29
N VAL A 382 3.41 -17.96 -8.90
CA VAL A 382 4.42 -17.59 -7.91
C VAL A 382 4.11 -18.21 -6.54
N ARG A 383 2.84 -18.17 -6.09
CA ARG A 383 2.42 -18.77 -4.81
C ARG A 383 2.69 -20.28 -4.72
N THR A 384 2.57 -20.98 -5.85
CA THR A 384 2.69 -22.44 -5.87
C THR A 384 4.10 -22.93 -6.16
N ILE A 385 4.86 -22.19 -6.99
CA ILE A 385 6.18 -22.60 -7.46
C ILE A 385 7.31 -21.99 -6.62
N ASN A 386 7.13 -20.75 -6.16
CA ASN A 386 8.19 -20.02 -5.44
C ASN A 386 8.00 -20.09 -3.91
N PRO A 387 8.71 -20.98 -3.21
CA PRO A 387 8.60 -21.10 -1.77
C PRO A 387 9.20 -19.91 -1.02
N ALA A 388 10.09 -19.12 -1.65
CA ALA A 388 10.73 -17.97 -1.00
C ALA A 388 9.79 -16.76 -0.87
N TYR A 389 8.83 -16.62 -1.81
CA TYR A 389 7.89 -15.51 -1.82
C TYR A 389 6.44 -15.97 -2.08
N PRO A 390 5.73 -16.42 -1.05
CA PRO A 390 4.38 -17.00 -1.22
C PRO A 390 3.29 -15.97 -1.58
N GLU A 391 3.55 -14.68 -1.51
CA GLU A 391 2.56 -13.62 -1.81
C GLU A 391 2.25 -13.54 -3.32
N GLY A 392 3.27 -13.47 -4.15
CA GLY A 392 3.19 -13.48 -5.60
C GLY A 392 2.70 -12.19 -6.27
N THR A 393 1.77 -11.46 -5.66
CA THR A 393 1.06 -10.33 -6.30
C THR A 393 1.99 -9.20 -6.73
N MET A 394 2.96 -8.83 -5.90
CA MET A 394 3.93 -7.79 -6.21
C MET A 394 4.72 -8.12 -7.47
N LEU A 395 5.25 -9.33 -7.57
CA LEU A 395 6.05 -9.76 -8.72
C LEU A 395 5.18 -9.85 -9.98
N ALA A 396 3.92 -10.33 -9.84
CA ALA A 396 2.98 -10.41 -10.94
C ALA A 396 2.67 -9.02 -11.53
N VAL A 397 2.35 -8.04 -10.67
CA VAL A 397 2.04 -6.68 -11.12
C VAL A 397 3.27 -6.02 -11.75
N LEU A 398 4.45 -6.10 -11.12
CA LEU A 398 5.68 -5.52 -11.70
C LEU A 398 6.06 -6.15 -13.03
N LEU A 399 5.98 -7.49 -13.14
CA LEU A 399 6.24 -8.17 -14.39
C LEU A 399 5.30 -7.68 -15.48
N LEU A 400 4.01 -7.65 -15.21
CA LEU A 400 3.00 -7.31 -16.20
C LEU A 400 2.93 -5.82 -16.53
N ASN A 401 3.38 -4.94 -15.63
CA ASN A 401 3.57 -3.52 -15.96
C ASN A 401 4.57 -3.35 -17.11
N ALA A 402 5.66 -4.14 -17.13
CA ALA A 402 6.61 -4.11 -18.24
C ALA A 402 6.00 -4.57 -19.57
N PHE A 403 5.01 -5.46 -19.52
CA PHE A 403 4.33 -5.99 -20.71
C PHE A 403 3.05 -5.21 -21.08
N ALA A 404 2.58 -4.29 -20.25
CA ALA A 404 1.34 -3.54 -20.48
C ALA A 404 1.30 -2.83 -21.84
N PRO A 405 2.35 -2.10 -22.28
CA PRO A 405 2.39 -1.50 -23.61
C PRO A 405 2.35 -2.53 -24.75
N GLY A 406 2.98 -3.69 -24.55
CA GLY A 406 2.95 -4.79 -25.51
C GLY A 406 1.55 -5.39 -25.65
N ILE A 407 0.82 -5.55 -24.54
CA ILE A 407 -0.57 -6.04 -24.56
C ILE A 407 -1.44 -5.08 -25.37
N ASP A 408 -1.33 -3.77 -25.14
CA ASP A 408 -2.10 -2.77 -25.90
C ASP A 408 -1.71 -2.76 -27.38
N HIS A 409 -0.43 -2.89 -27.70
CA HIS A 409 0.02 -3.01 -29.09
C HIS A 409 -0.65 -4.18 -29.82
N PHE A 410 -0.67 -5.37 -29.21
CA PHE A 410 -1.33 -6.54 -29.81
C PHE A 410 -2.84 -6.43 -29.91
N VAL A 411 -3.48 -5.65 -29.03
CA VAL A 411 -4.93 -5.43 -29.07
C VAL A 411 -5.33 -4.45 -30.17
N VAL A 412 -4.47 -3.46 -30.46
CA VAL A 412 -4.74 -2.41 -31.48
C VAL A 412 -4.32 -2.84 -32.88
N ALA A 413 -3.27 -3.69 -33.00
CA ALA A 413 -2.79 -4.23 -34.26
C ALA A 413 -3.79 -5.22 -34.87
#